data_1503453c7fc66ea69bb98bc7cfe529de
#
_entry.id   1503453c7fc66ea69bb98bc7cfe529de
#
_cell.length_a   1.000
_cell.length_b   1.000
_cell.length_c   1.000
_cell.angle_alpha   90.00
_cell.angle_beta   90.00
_cell.angle_gamma   90.00
#
_symmetry.space_group_name_H-M   'P 1'
#
loop_
_entity.id
_entity.type
_entity.pdbx_description
1 polymer ?
#
loop_
_entity_poly.entity_id
_entity_poly.type
_entity_poly.pdbx_seq_one_letter_code
_entity_poly.pdbx_strand_id
1 'polypeptide(L)'
;MGAATAFSVAMATPAWADVAGRMEAVQSGRRIGMPDVDMVTRMTDRLAKLDGEFGGRRVRPMASSFLVNTVVPCLRAEEPSDVRSAMLSAAAFLSYLTGWMAVDEGAHGLARRYYTKGLELAGAAGDHSTYCHILRGMSVQAAGLGHGPSAVRLANAATASAPITGPRMVAFMAGQQAHAYAVAGDKTAAFGSLRETEKALDQASTTTTFGGFSASTLAYLSAQVRYSLGDVPGSIRSLEEHFRVRDDGDSHRSFLRFSALLAERRLEVGHLESACVTWNAVLDDYPTMQSGQVDRHVRQIAVRLRPYRSNAVARATYERAARAA
;
A
#
# COMPACT_ATOMS: atom_id res chain seq x y z
N MET A 1 21.03 -9.36 -20.26
CA MET A 1 22.04 -8.30 -20.07
C MET A 1 21.51 -6.96 -19.56
N GLY A 2 20.21 -6.78 -19.30
CA GLY A 2 19.63 -5.49 -18.87
C GLY A 2 19.62 -5.18 -17.37
N ALA A 3 19.84 -6.15 -16.49
CA ALA A 3 19.79 -5.94 -15.04
C ALA A 3 21.09 -5.32 -14.46
N ALA A 4 22.23 -5.53 -15.10
CA ALA A 4 23.53 -5.01 -14.64
C ALA A 4 23.69 -3.50 -14.86
N THR A 5 23.06 -2.92 -15.88
CA THR A 5 23.19 -1.50 -16.24
C THR A 5 22.37 -0.57 -15.33
N ALA A 6 21.20 -1.00 -14.84
CA ALA A 6 20.39 -0.20 -13.90
C ALA A 6 21.06 -0.08 -12.51
N PHE A 7 21.83 -1.11 -12.10
CA PHE A 7 22.60 -1.08 -10.85
C PHE A 7 23.84 -0.15 -10.92
N SER A 8 24.45 0.00 -12.10
CA SER A 8 25.67 0.81 -12.26
C SER A 8 25.45 2.31 -12.04
N VAL A 9 24.27 2.84 -12.34
CA VAL A 9 23.94 4.27 -12.13
C VAL A 9 23.67 4.58 -10.65
N ALA A 10 23.12 3.63 -9.90
CA ALA A 10 22.87 3.79 -8.47
C ALA A 10 24.16 3.69 -7.61
N MET A 11 25.23 3.16 -8.15
CA MET A 11 26.52 2.95 -7.47
C MET A 11 27.35 4.23 -7.29
N ALA A 12 26.91 5.37 -7.81
CA ALA A 12 27.66 6.63 -7.75
C ALA A 12 27.57 7.35 -6.39
N THR A 13 26.84 6.82 -5.40
CA THR A 13 26.76 7.38 -4.05
C THR A 13 27.51 6.50 -3.04
N PRO A 14 28.24 7.09 -2.05
CA PRO A 14 29.03 6.33 -1.05
C PRO A 14 28.22 5.26 -0.32
N ALA A 15 26.92 5.50 -0.07
CA ALA A 15 26.01 4.55 0.58
C ALA A 15 25.76 3.27 -0.25
N TRP A 16 25.91 3.32 -1.58
CA TRP A 16 25.72 2.18 -2.46
C TRP A 16 26.98 1.34 -2.64
N ALA A 17 28.16 1.92 -2.55
CA ALA A 17 29.43 1.19 -2.55
C ALA A 17 29.51 0.24 -1.32
N ASP A 18 29.04 0.69 -0.16
CA ASP A 18 28.96 -0.13 1.06
C ASP A 18 27.96 -1.30 0.91
N VAL A 19 26.83 -1.07 0.26
CA VAL A 19 25.84 -2.12 -0.05
C VAL A 19 26.44 -3.18 -1.00
N ALA A 20 27.15 -2.76 -2.06
CA ALA A 20 27.75 -3.68 -3.01
C ALA A 20 28.82 -4.57 -2.37
N GLY A 21 29.72 -4.01 -1.57
CA GLY A 21 30.74 -4.75 -0.84
C GLY A 21 30.16 -5.76 0.15
N ARG A 22 29.05 -5.44 0.80
CA ARG A 22 28.32 -6.37 1.70
C ARG A 22 27.62 -7.48 0.93
N MET A 23 27.03 -7.18 -0.24
CA MET A 23 26.43 -8.22 -1.11
C MET A 23 27.46 -9.27 -1.53
N GLU A 24 28.67 -8.85 -1.91
CA GLU A 24 29.77 -9.78 -2.25
C GLU A 24 30.21 -10.61 -1.04
N ALA A 25 30.28 -9.99 0.16
CA ALA A 25 30.64 -10.68 1.39
C ALA A 25 29.63 -11.77 1.78
N VAL A 26 28.32 -11.50 1.60
CA VAL A 26 27.23 -12.46 1.87
C VAL A 26 27.26 -13.61 0.85
N GLN A 27 27.51 -13.33 -0.44
CA GLN A 27 27.62 -14.36 -1.47
C GLN A 27 28.80 -15.31 -1.25
N SER A 28 29.85 -14.87 -0.56
CA SER A 28 31.03 -15.68 -0.22
C SER A 28 30.89 -16.54 1.04
N GLY A 29 29.67 -16.69 1.61
CA GLY A 29 29.40 -17.54 2.78
C GLY A 29 29.92 -16.97 4.10
N ARG A 30 30.20 -15.66 4.17
CA ARG A 30 30.61 -14.97 5.40
C ARG A 30 29.42 -14.81 6.37
N ARG A 31 29.75 -14.78 7.66
CA ARG A 31 28.77 -14.46 8.73
C ARG A 31 28.13 -13.09 8.50
N ILE A 32 26.83 -13.02 8.66
CA ILE A 32 26.08 -11.75 8.65
C ILE A 32 25.98 -11.16 10.07
N GLY A 33 25.74 -9.84 10.14
CA GLY A 33 25.58 -9.08 11.38
C GLY A 33 24.46 -8.04 11.29
N MET A 34 24.25 -7.27 12.35
CA MET A 34 23.26 -6.19 12.39
C MET A 34 23.41 -5.17 11.25
N PRO A 35 24.62 -4.82 10.77
CA PRO A 35 24.75 -3.94 9.59
C PRO A 35 24.10 -4.48 8.32
N ASP A 36 23.99 -5.80 8.16
CA ASP A 36 23.31 -6.41 7.01
C ASP A 36 21.79 -6.31 7.16
N VAL A 37 21.28 -6.46 8.37
CA VAL A 37 19.86 -6.19 8.72
C VAL A 37 19.51 -4.72 8.43
N ASP A 38 20.34 -3.78 8.87
CA ASP A 38 20.17 -2.35 8.61
C ASP A 38 20.14 -2.04 7.10
N MET A 39 20.99 -2.70 6.33
CA MET A 39 21.02 -2.57 4.88
C MET A 39 19.69 -3.01 4.28
N VAL A 40 19.16 -4.17 4.68
CA VAL A 40 17.88 -4.70 4.17
C VAL A 40 16.73 -3.76 4.55
N THR A 41 16.70 -3.27 5.78
CA THR A 41 15.67 -2.34 6.27
C THR A 41 15.69 -1.02 5.49
N ARG A 42 16.86 -0.38 5.36
CA ARG A 42 17.01 0.88 4.61
C ARG A 42 16.68 0.72 3.13
N MET A 43 17.01 -0.42 2.53
CA MET A 43 16.65 -0.68 1.14
C MET A 43 15.13 -0.84 1.00
N THR A 44 14.48 -1.53 1.94
CA THR A 44 13.02 -1.69 1.98
C THR A 44 12.33 -0.33 2.07
N ASP A 45 12.80 0.57 2.93
CA ASP A 45 12.27 1.94 3.04
C ASP A 45 12.41 2.74 1.73
N ARG A 46 13.53 2.60 1.05
CA ARG A 46 13.75 3.26 -0.26
C ARG A 46 12.82 2.71 -1.33
N LEU A 47 12.68 1.38 -1.40
CA LEU A 47 11.76 0.72 -2.32
C LEU A 47 10.31 1.13 -2.05
N ALA A 48 9.93 1.31 -0.79
CA ALA A 48 8.61 1.78 -0.43
C ALA A 48 8.34 3.23 -0.87
N LYS A 49 9.33 4.12 -0.73
CA LYS A 49 9.24 5.50 -1.23
C LYS A 49 9.11 5.53 -2.76
N LEU A 50 9.95 4.76 -3.45
CA LEU A 50 9.89 4.64 -4.92
C LEU A 50 8.55 4.07 -5.40
N ASP A 51 8.00 3.06 -4.69
CA ASP A 51 6.66 2.51 -4.96
C ASP A 51 5.57 3.58 -4.82
N GLY A 52 5.67 4.41 -3.80
CA GLY A 52 4.77 5.54 -3.58
C GLY A 52 4.87 6.63 -4.65
N GLU A 53 6.04 6.83 -5.22
CA GLU A 53 6.35 7.86 -6.22
C GLU A 53 6.03 7.38 -7.65
N PHE A 54 6.43 6.16 -8.01
CA PHE A 54 6.39 5.67 -9.39
C PHE A 54 5.42 4.51 -9.64
N GLY A 55 4.92 3.86 -8.59
CA GLY A 55 3.99 2.72 -8.66
C GLY A 55 4.66 1.34 -8.66
N GLY A 56 3.86 0.34 -8.29
CA GLY A 56 4.32 -1.04 -8.04
C GLY A 56 4.94 -1.72 -9.24
N ARG A 57 4.40 -1.51 -10.45
CA ARG A 57 4.88 -2.13 -11.68
C ARG A 57 6.35 -1.80 -11.97
N ARG A 58 6.78 -0.58 -11.65
CA ARG A 58 8.16 -0.15 -11.85
C ARG A 58 9.10 -0.70 -10.79
N VAL A 59 8.65 -0.80 -9.54
CA VAL A 59 9.50 -1.04 -8.36
C VAL A 59 9.52 -2.51 -7.94
N ARG A 60 8.44 -3.27 -8.11
CA ARG A 60 8.38 -4.68 -7.71
C ARG A 60 9.50 -5.55 -8.30
N PRO A 61 9.90 -5.42 -9.59
CA PRO A 61 11.04 -6.19 -10.12
C PRO A 61 12.34 -5.95 -9.34
N MET A 62 12.57 -4.70 -8.89
CA MET A 62 13.73 -4.36 -8.06
C MET A 62 13.62 -5.01 -6.67
N ALA A 63 12.46 -4.92 -6.03
CA ALA A 63 12.19 -5.53 -4.73
C ALA A 63 12.35 -7.06 -4.78
N SER A 64 11.80 -7.72 -5.81
CA SER A 64 11.93 -9.18 -5.99
C SER A 64 13.36 -9.62 -6.29
N SER A 65 14.12 -8.86 -7.10
CA SER A 65 15.53 -9.13 -7.34
C SER A 65 16.36 -8.99 -6.05
N PHE A 66 16.11 -7.97 -5.25
CA PHE A 66 16.79 -7.76 -3.98
C PHE A 66 16.42 -8.87 -2.96
N LEU A 67 15.17 -9.32 -2.90
CA LEU A 67 14.77 -10.48 -2.09
C LEU A 67 15.58 -11.73 -2.47
N VAL A 68 15.64 -12.07 -3.77
CA VAL A 68 16.25 -13.31 -4.24
C VAL A 68 17.77 -13.28 -4.14
N ASN A 69 18.38 -12.18 -4.56
CA ASN A 69 19.83 -12.12 -4.75
C ASN A 69 20.60 -11.63 -3.51
N THR A 70 19.91 -11.00 -2.55
CA THR A 70 20.54 -10.47 -1.34
C THR A 70 19.95 -11.09 -0.08
N VAL A 71 18.62 -10.98 0.10
CA VAL A 71 17.98 -11.36 1.38
C VAL A 71 17.96 -12.89 1.56
N VAL A 72 17.65 -13.66 0.51
CA VAL A 72 17.66 -15.13 0.59
C VAL A 72 19.04 -15.70 0.96
N PRO A 73 20.17 -15.24 0.41
CA PRO A 73 21.49 -15.61 0.91
C PRO A 73 21.73 -15.26 2.38
N CYS A 74 21.30 -14.06 2.83
CA CYS A 74 21.39 -13.68 4.25
C CYS A 74 20.62 -14.64 5.16
N LEU A 75 19.42 -15.07 4.77
CA LEU A 75 18.61 -16.02 5.54
C LEU A 75 19.19 -17.43 5.62
N ARG A 76 20.21 -17.75 4.82
CA ARG A 76 20.92 -19.03 4.78
C ARG A 76 22.29 -18.98 5.47
N ALA A 77 22.76 -17.78 5.77
CA ALA A 77 24.06 -17.59 6.42
C ALA A 77 24.01 -18.03 7.90
N GLU A 78 25.17 -18.30 8.48
CA GLU A 78 25.28 -18.51 9.92
C GLU A 78 25.31 -17.16 10.64
N GLU A 79 24.47 -17.00 11.66
CA GLU A 79 24.35 -15.77 12.43
C GLU A 79 23.98 -16.02 13.90
N PRO A 80 24.26 -15.08 14.83
CA PRO A 80 23.70 -15.06 16.17
C PRO A 80 22.17 -15.00 16.15
N SER A 81 21.52 -15.50 17.21
CA SER A 81 20.07 -15.64 17.29
C SER A 81 19.29 -14.30 17.17
N ASP A 82 19.87 -13.23 17.70
CA ASP A 82 19.33 -11.87 17.62
C ASP A 82 19.39 -11.29 16.20
N VAL A 83 20.53 -11.48 15.51
CA VAL A 83 20.69 -11.11 14.09
C VAL A 83 19.73 -11.90 13.22
N ARG A 84 19.56 -13.20 13.51
CA ARG A 84 18.60 -14.06 12.80
C ARG A 84 17.18 -13.56 12.91
N SER A 85 16.71 -13.29 14.13
CA SER A 85 15.36 -12.77 14.37
C SER A 85 15.14 -11.43 13.65
N ALA A 86 16.10 -10.50 13.75
CA ALA A 86 16.04 -9.22 13.08
C ALA A 86 16.04 -9.35 11.53
N MET A 87 16.84 -10.26 10.97
CA MET A 87 16.87 -10.51 9.53
C MET A 87 15.56 -11.13 9.03
N LEU A 88 14.97 -12.07 9.79
CA LEU A 88 13.66 -12.64 9.49
C LEU A 88 12.58 -11.55 9.46
N SER A 89 12.57 -10.62 10.45
CA SER A 89 11.66 -9.47 10.47
C SER A 89 11.82 -8.56 9.25
N ALA A 90 13.06 -8.20 8.91
CA ALA A 90 13.36 -7.36 7.75
C ALA A 90 12.92 -8.04 6.44
N ALA A 91 13.17 -9.33 6.28
CA ALA A 91 12.76 -10.13 5.14
C ALA A 91 11.22 -10.28 5.05
N ALA A 92 10.54 -10.41 6.20
CA ALA A 92 9.10 -10.46 6.29
C ALA A 92 8.46 -9.15 5.79
N PHE A 93 8.99 -8.01 6.25
CA PHE A 93 8.47 -6.70 5.86
C PHE A 93 8.73 -6.40 4.37
N LEU A 94 9.90 -6.76 3.84
CA LEU A 94 10.17 -6.65 2.40
C LEU A 94 9.26 -7.56 1.57
N SER A 95 8.96 -8.77 2.07
CA SER A 95 7.99 -9.67 1.43
C SER A 95 6.57 -9.06 1.43
N TYR A 96 6.15 -8.45 2.54
CA TYR A 96 4.90 -7.69 2.63
C TYR A 96 4.85 -6.58 1.57
N LEU A 97 5.88 -5.73 1.51
CA LEU A 97 5.95 -4.62 0.56
C LEU A 97 5.91 -5.11 -0.89
N THR A 98 6.64 -6.18 -1.21
CA THR A 98 6.64 -6.78 -2.55
C THR A 98 5.27 -7.35 -2.92
N GLY A 99 4.58 -7.96 -1.95
CA GLY A 99 3.20 -8.41 -2.08
C GLY A 99 2.21 -7.26 -2.31
N TRP A 100 2.40 -6.14 -1.62
CA TRP A 100 1.61 -4.92 -1.81
C TRP A 100 1.75 -4.34 -3.22
N MET A 101 2.98 -4.28 -3.74
CA MET A 101 3.25 -3.90 -5.14
C MET A 101 2.57 -4.86 -6.14
N ALA A 102 2.56 -6.17 -5.84
CA ALA A 102 1.87 -7.15 -6.68
C ALA A 102 0.34 -6.98 -6.66
N VAL A 103 -0.26 -6.55 -5.52
CA VAL A 103 -1.68 -6.16 -5.46
C VAL A 103 -1.94 -4.93 -6.33
N ASP A 104 -1.05 -3.94 -6.30
CA ASP A 104 -1.15 -2.76 -7.15
C ASP A 104 -1.18 -3.12 -8.64
N GLU A 105 -0.34 -4.06 -9.07
CA GLU A 105 -0.33 -4.57 -10.46
C GLU A 105 -1.54 -5.44 -10.83
N GLY A 106 -2.34 -5.89 -9.85
CA GLY A 106 -3.40 -6.87 -10.06
C GLY A 106 -2.92 -8.32 -10.08
N ALA A 107 -1.65 -8.58 -9.76
CA ALA A 107 -1.05 -9.93 -9.68
C ALA A 107 -1.40 -10.63 -8.36
N HIS A 108 -2.69 -10.81 -8.11
CA HIS A 108 -3.24 -11.24 -6.80
C HIS A 108 -2.72 -12.60 -6.33
N GLY A 109 -2.50 -13.56 -7.24
CA GLY A 109 -1.92 -14.86 -6.90
C GLY A 109 -0.47 -14.75 -6.44
N LEU A 110 0.31 -13.85 -7.06
CA LEU A 110 1.69 -13.56 -6.67
C LEU A 110 1.73 -12.82 -5.32
N ALA A 111 0.87 -11.83 -5.13
CA ALA A 111 0.73 -11.11 -3.85
C ALA A 111 0.49 -12.08 -2.69
N ARG A 112 -0.42 -13.03 -2.86
CA ARG A 112 -0.71 -14.06 -1.85
C ARG A 112 0.53 -14.89 -1.49
N ARG A 113 1.36 -15.27 -2.47
CA ARG A 113 2.61 -16.01 -2.21
C ARG A 113 3.60 -15.20 -1.37
N TYR A 114 3.79 -13.92 -1.68
CA TYR A 114 4.63 -13.03 -0.89
C TYR A 114 4.09 -12.85 0.53
N TYR A 115 2.78 -12.64 0.69
CA TYR A 115 2.15 -12.49 2.00
C TYR A 115 2.26 -13.76 2.83
N THR A 116 2.02 -14.95 2.26
CA THR A 116 2.17 -16.23 2.98
C THR A 116 3.62 -16.39 3.47
N LYS A 117 4.60 -16.13 2.59
CA LYS A 117 6.01 -16.22 2.99
C LYS A 117 6.39 -15.18 4.04
N GLY A 118 5.87 -13.96 3.93
CA GLY A 118 6.04 -12.92 4.94
C GLY A 118 5.48 -13.32 6.30
N LEU A 119 4.29 -13.94 6.36
CA LEU A 119 3.69 -14.45 7.61
C LEU A 119 4.55 -15.53 8.27
N GLU A 120 5.11 -16.47 7.48
CA GLU A 120 6.02 -17.50 7.98
C GLU A 120 7.27 -16.86 8.63
N LEU A 121 7.87 -15.89 7.94
CA LEU A 121 9.07 -15.19 8.42
C LEU A 121 8.78 -14.34 9.66
N ALA A 122 7.69 -13.56 9.66
CA ALA A 122 7.29 -12.75 10.81
C ALA A 122 6.96 -13.61 12.03
N GLY A 123 6.27 -14.75 11.81
CA GLY A 123 5.97 -15.72 12.87
C GLY A 123 7.24 -16.33 13.47
N ALA A 124 8.20 -16.72 12.63
CA ALA A 124 9.49 -17.25 13.07
C ALA A 124 10.35 -16.21 13.82
N ALA A 125 10.19 -14.93 13.50
CA ALA A 125 10.87 -13.82 14.18
C ALA A 125 10.19 -13.37 15.48
N GLY A 126 8.93 -13.78 15.73
CA GLY A 126 8.10 -13.18 16.79
C GLY A 126 7.69 -11.73 16.50
N ASP A 127 7.74 -11.28 15.25
CA ASP A 127 7.41 -9.92 14.85
C ASP A 127 5.90 -9.73 14.64
N HIS A 128 5.21 -9.44 15.74
CA HIS A 128 3.77 -9.19 15.74
C HIS A 128 3.37 -7.99 14.88
N SER A 129 4.20 -6.97 14.80
CA SER A 129 3.92 -5.75 14.03
C SER A 129 3.84 -6.07 12.53
N THR A 130 4.87 -6.69 11.97
CA THR A 130 4.90 -7.10 10.57
C THR A 130 3.82 -8.15 10.27
N TYR A 131 3.56 -9.07 11.21
CA TYR A 131 2.50 -10.06 11.08
C TYR A 131 1.11 -9.41 10.91
N CYS A 132 0.78 -8.41 11.75
CA CYS A 132 -0.45 -7.61 11.62
C CYS A 132 -0.53 -6.87 10.27
N HIS A 133 0.57 -6.24 9.85
CA HIS A 133 0.62 -5.54 8.55
C HIS A 133 0.30 -6.48 7.38
N ILE A 134 0.83 -7.69 7.39
CA ILE A 134 0.60 -8.67 6.33
C ILE A 134 -0.86 -9.13 6.32
N LEU A 135 -1.43 -9.49 7.48
CA LEU A 135 -2.84 -9.87 7.59
C LEU A 135 -3.77 -8.76 7.13
N ARG A 136 -3.46 -7.50 7.51
CA ARG A 136 -4.17 -6.33 7.00
C ARG A 136 -4.06 -6.22 5.47
N GLY A 137 -2.86 -6.37 4.90
CA GLY A 137 -2.65 -6.35 3.45
C GLY A 137 -3.48 -7.41 2.72
N MET A 138 -3.55 -8.62 3.26
CA MET A 138 -4.40 -9.70 2.75
C MET A 138 -5.90 -9.35 2.88
N SER A 139 -6.32 -8.72 3.98
CA SER A 139 -7.70 -8.24 4.17
C SER A 139 -8.06 -7.16 3.14
N VAL A 140 -7.17 -6.18 2.90
CA VAL A 140 -7.36 -5.15 1.85
C VAL A 140 -7.53 -5.79 0.49
N GLN A 141 -6.69 -6.78 0.14
CA GLN A 141 -6.79 -7.52 -1.10
C GLN A 141 -8.13 -8.24 -1.23
N ALA A 142 -8.56 -8.95 -0.18
CA ALA A 142 -9.83 -9.68 -0.16
C ALA A 142 -11.03 -8.73 -0.29
N ALA A 143 -11.02 -7.60 0.42
CA ALA A 143 -12.05 -6.56 0.33
C ALA A 143 -12.12 -5.97 -1.09
N GLY A 144 -10.97 -5.63 -1.68
CA GLY A 144 -10.89 -5.11 -3.05
C GLY A 144 -11.36 -6.08 -4.13
N LEU A 145 -11.35 -7.40 -3.85
CA LEU A 145 -11.88 -8.46 -4.70
C LEU A 145 -13.34 -8.81 -4.40
N GLY A 146 -14.00 -8.11 -3.46
CA GLY A 146 -15.38 -8.38 -3.08
C GLY A 146 -15.56 -9.61 -2.16
N HIS A 147 -14.47 -10.18 -1.62
CA HIS A 147 -14.54 -11.34 -0.73
C HIS A 147 -14.74 -10.93 0.74
N GLY A 148 -15.89 -10.29 1.05
CA GLY A 148 -16.23 -9.75 2.37
C GLY A 148 -15.95 -10.69 3.56
N PRO A 149 -16.48 -11.93 3.59
CA PRO A 149 -16.24 -12.87 4.70
C PRO A 149 -14.76 -13.18 4.90
N SER A 150 -13.97 -13.28 3.84
CA SER A 150 -12.52 -13.52 3.94
C SER A 150 -11.79 -12.27 4.44
N ALA A 151 -12.20 -11.08 3.97
CA ALA A 151 -11.66 -9.81 4.44
C ALA A 151 -11.88 -9.65 5.95
N VAL A 152 -13.07 -9.97 6.45
CA VAL A 152 -13.40 -9.91 7.89
C VAL A 152 -12.54 -10.88 8.70
N ARG A 153 -12.41 -12.14 8.27
CA ARG A 153 -11.57 -13.11 9.02
C ARG A 153 -10.13 -12.65 9.14
N LEU A 154 -9.56 -12.12 8.05
CA LEU A 154 -8.17 -11.62 8.03
C LEU A 154 -8.01 -10.34 8.87
N ALA A 155 -8.97 -9.42 8.80
CA ALA A 155 -8.97 -8.21 9.61
C ALA A 155 -9.08 -8.52 11.11
N ASN A 156 -9.97 -9.45 11.50
CA ASN A 156 -10.12 -9.89 12.88
C ASN A 156 -8.83 -10.52 13.41
N ALA A 157 -8.16 -11.36 12.63
CA ALA A 157 -6.87 -11.93 13.00
C ALA A 157 -5.78 -10.87 13.18
N ALA A 158 -5.74 -9.85 12.31
CA ALA A 158 -4.82 -8.72 12.44
C ALA A 158 -5.11 -7.91 13.72
N THR A 159 -6.38 -7.59 13.98
CA THR A 159 -6.80 -6.82 15.17
C THR A 159 -6.52 -7.56 16.47
N ALA A 160 -6.68 -8.87 16.52
CA ALA A 160 -6.40 -9.67 17.72
C ALA A 160 -4.93 -9.62 18.15
N SER A 161 -4.00 -9.40 17.22
CA SER A 161 -2.55 -9.29 17.49
C SER A 161 -2.07 -7.84 17.70
N ALA A 162 -2.89 -6.84 17.36
CA ALA A 162 -2.51 -5.42 17.36
C ALA A 162 -2.23 -4.80 18.75
N PRO A 163 -2.91 -5.19 19.85
CA PRO A 163 -2.67 -4.59 21.18
C PRO A 163 -1.23 -4.67 21.67
N ILE A 164 -0.49 -5.70 21.25
CA ILE A 164 0.93 -5.90 21.59
C ILE A 164 1.84 -4.83 20.97
N THR A 165 1.37 -4.16 19.89
CA THR A 165 2.17 -3.25 19.08
C THR A 165 1.85 -1.77 19.28
N GLY A 166 0.91 -1.45 20.18
CA GLY A 166 0.56 -0.09 20.58
C GLY A 166 -0.63 0.55 19.87
N PRO A 167 -1.13 1.72 20.37
CA PRO A 167 -2.40 2.32 19.96
C PRO A 167 -2.50 2.63 18.46
N ARG A 168 -1.41 3.10 17.84
CA ARG A 168 -1.40 3.42 16.40
C ARG A 168 -1.64 2.20 15.53
N MET A 169 -1.09 1.06 15.89
CA MET A 169 -1.33 -0.20 15.20
C MET A 169 -2.75 -0.69 15.44
N VAL A 170 -3.29 -0.54 16.65
CA VAL A 170 -4.69 -0.83 16.95
C VAL A 170 -5.60 -0.01 16.03
N ALA A 171 -5.37 1.31 15.91
CA ALA A 171 -6.13 2.17 15.00
C ALA A 171 -6.04 1.69 13.54
N PHE A 172 -4.84 1.32 13.10
CA PHE A 172 -4.61 0.88 11.73
C PHE A 172 -5.33 -0.44 11.40
N MET A 173 -5.33 -1.39 12.32
CA MET A 173 -6.03 -2.68 12.16
C MET A 173 -7.54 -2.52 12.27
N ALA A 174 -8.04 -1.77 13.26
CA ALA A 174 -9.46 -1.49 13.44
C ALA A 174 -10.07 -0.74 12.24
N GLY A 175 -9.33 0.20 11.63
CA GLY A 175 -9.78 0.89 10.43
C GLY A 175 -9.95 -0.03 9.22
N GLN A 176 -9.06 -1.01 9.03
CA GLN A 176 -9.25 -2.04 8.01
C GLN A 176 -10.38 -3.01 8.36
N GLN A 177 -10.56 -3.34 9.63
CA GLN A 177 -11.66 -4.16 10.10
C GLN A 177 -13.01 -3.49 9.80
N ALA A 178 -13.12 -2.17 10.02
CA ALA A 178 -14.30 -1.39 9.65
C ALA A 178 -14.62 -1.51 8.16
N HIS A 179 -13.62 -1.36 7.29
CA HIS A 179 -13.81 -1.52 5.85
C HIS A 179 -14.21 -2.96 5.47
N ALA A 180 -13.59 -3.97 6.07
CA ALA A 180 -13.94 -5.37 5.82
C ALA A 180 -15.39 -5.68 6.20
N TYR A 181 -15.87 -5.22 7.37
CA TYR A 181 -17.27 -5.36 7.78
C TYR A 181 -18.23 -4.61 6.83
N ALA A 182 -17.85 -3.41 6.37
CA ALA A 182 -18.65 -2.67 5.41
C ALA A 182 -18.81 -3.42 4.09
N VAL A 183 -17.72 -4.01 3.56
CA VAL A 183 -17.76 -4.85 2.35
C VAL A 183 -18.60 -6.13 2.57
N ALA A 184 -18.63 -6.65 3.79
CA ALA A 184 -19.48 -7.79 4.16
C ALA A 184 -20.95 -7.40 4.43
N GLY A 185 -21.30 -6.10 4.42
CA GLY A 185 -22.65 -5.59 4.68
C GLY A 185 -22.99 -5.42 6.15
N ASP A 186 -22.08 -5.67 7.08
CA ASP A 186 -22.31 -5.48 8.52
C ASP A 186 -22.07 -4.01 8.93
N LYS A 187 -23.13 -3.22 8.81
CA LYS A 187 -23.11 -1.79 9.14
C LYS A 187 -22.76 -1.52 10.61
N THR A 188 -23.30 -2.33 11.51
CA THR A 188 -23.12 -2.13 12.96
C THR A 188 -21.68 -2.37 13.37
N ALA A 189 -21.09 -3.48 12.94
CA ALA A 189 -19.69 -3.81 13.19
C ALA A 189 -18.73 -2.80 12.50
N ALA A 190 -19.05 -2.37 11.26
CA ALA A 190 -18.26 -1.38 10.55
C ALA A 190 -18.14 -0.05 11.30
N PHE A 191 -19.24 0.52 11.76
CA PHE A 191 -19.21 1.76 12.54
C PHE A 191 -18.66 1.57 13.95
N GLY A 192 -18.83 0.38 14.56
CA GLY A 192 -18.17 0.02 15.81
C GLY A 192 -16.67 0.09 15.69
N SER A 193 -16.11 -0.56 14.66
CA SER A 193 -14.67 -0.56 14.38
C SER A 193 -14.14 0.83 14.00
N LEU A 194 -14.91 1.70 13.33
CA LEU A 194 -14.51 3.09 13.08
C LEU A 194 -14.34 3.87 14.39
N ARG A 195 -15.28 3.75 15.33
CA ARG A 195 -15.17 4.41 16.65
C ARG A 195 -13.95 3.91 17.44
N GLU A 196 -13.65 2.62 17.36
CA GLU A 196 -12.42 2.08 17.97
C GLU A 196 -11.17 2.65 17.31
N THR A 197 -11.20 2.83 15.99
CA THR A 197 -10.12 3.47 15.23
C THR A 197 -9.85 4.89 15.70
N GLU A 198 -10.91 5.71 15.83
CA GLU A 198 -10.83 7.09 16.31
C GLU A 198 -10.25 7.14 17.72
N LYS A 199 -10.81 6.35 18.64
CA LYS A 199 -10.35 6.27 20.03
C LYS A 199 -8.88 5.85 20.15
N ALA A 200 -8.45 4.85 19.37
CA ALA A 200 -7.08 4.39 19.40
C ALA A 200 -6.12 5.41 18.77
N LEU A 201 -6.55 6.15 17.75
CA LEU A 201 -5.76 7.21 17.14
C LEU A 201 -5.55 8.39 18.11
N ASP A 202 -6.56 8.78 18.87
CA ASP A 202 -6.48 9.83 19.90
C ASP A 202 -5.47 9.47 21.02
N GLN A 203 -5.28 8.18 21.27
CA GLN A 203 -4.30 7.67 22.25
C GLN A 203 -2.89 7.53 21.67
N ALA A 204 -2.74 7.66 20.35
CA ALA A 204 -1.45 7.46 19.71
C ALA A 204 -0.56 8.71 19.82
N SER A 205 0.76 8.51 20.06
CA SER A 205 1.73 9.59 20.00
C SER A 205 1.82 10.18 18.58
N THR A 206 2.26 11.44 18.48
CA THR A 206 2.39 12.18 17.21
C THR A 206 3.49 11.66 16.29
N THR A 207 4.39 10.79 16.76
CA THR A 207 5.51 10.26 15.98
C THR A 207 5.02 9.25 14.95
N THR A 208 5.18 9.55 13.66
CA THR A 208 4.84 8.65 12.56
C THR A 208 6.06 7.87 12.09
N THR A 209 5.95 6.54 12.09
CA THR A 209 6.87 5.64 11.38
C THR A 209 6.31 5.34 9.99
N PHE A 210 7.15 4.96 9.03
CA PHE A 210 6.71 4.53 7.69
C PHE A 210 5.58 3.49 7.79
N GLY A 211 4.51 3.67 7.01
CA GLY A 211 3.30 2.83 7.08
C GLY A 211 2.39 3.12 8.28
N GLY A 212 2.67 4.22 9.03
CA GLY A 212 1.89 4.63 10.19
C GLY A 212 0.48 5.09 9.81
N PHE A 213 -0.45 4.84 10.72
CA PHE A 213 -1.83 5.31 10.61
C PHE A 213 -1.92 6.79 10.99
N SER A 214 -2.58 7.60 10.17
CA SER A 214 -2.73 9.06 10.34
C SER A 214 -4.20 9.48 10.21
N ALA A 215 -4.49 10.74 10.50
CA ALA A 215 -5.81 11.33 10.29
C ALA A 215 -6.25 11.23 8.81
N SER A 216 -5.32 11.40 7.86
CA SER A 216 -5.62 11.25 6.43
C SER A 216 -6.00 9.80 6.09
N THR A 217 -5.33 8.81 6.69
CA THR A 217 -5.67 7.39 6.51
C THR A 217 -7.03 7.06 7.11
N LEU A 218 -7.36 7.60 8.28
CA LEU A 218 -8.69 7.45 8.90
C LEU A 218 -9.79 8.01 8.00
N ALA A 219 -9.61 9.23 7.47
CA ALA A 219 -10.56 9.85 6.56
C ALA A 219 -10.77 9.02 5.29
N TYR A 220 -9.69 8.48 4.70
CA TYR A 220 -9.78 7.57 3.56
C TYR A 220 -10.55 6.28 3.90
N LEU A 221 -10.26 5.63 5.02
CA LEU A 221 -10.97 4.41 5.42
C LEU A 221 -12.45 4.70 5.74
N SER A 222 -12.75 5.83 6.38
CA SER A 222 -14.13 6.30 6.58
C SER A 222 -14.87 6.47 5.25
N ALA A 223 -14.18 7.01 4.23
CA ALA A 223 -14.74 7.12 2.89
C ALA A 223 -15.05 5.75 2.26
N GLN A 224 -14.18 4.77 2.44
CA GLN A 224 -14.39 3.42 1.92
C GLN A 224 -15.54 2.70 2.64
N VAL A 225 -15.61 2.82 3.96
CA VAL A 225 -16.72 2.27 4.78
C VAL A 225 -18.06 2.85 4.32
N ARG A 226 -18.16 4.19 4.22
CA ARG A 226 -19.39 4.88 3.80
C ARG A 226 -19.82 4.46 2.40
N TYR A 227 -18.89 4.41 1.47
CA TYR A 227 -19.16 3.99 0.10
C TYR A 227 -19.67 2.54 0.02
N SER A 228 -19.01 1.62 0.71
CA SER A 228 -19.41 0.19 0.74
C SER A 228 -20.81 -0.01 1.35
N LEU A 229 -21.26 0.92 2.19
CA LEU A 229 -22.59 0.94 2.81
C LEU A 229 -23.62 1.80 2.06
N GLY A 230 -23.28 2.32 0.87
CA GLY A 230 -24.18 3.11 0.02
C GLY A 230 -24.27 4.61 0.36
N ASP A 231 -23.52 5.12 1.36
CA ASP A 231 -23.46 6.55 1.68
C ASP A 231 -22.45 7.26 0.79
N VAL A 232 -22.81 7.45 -0.50
CA VAL A 232 -21.94 8.12 -1.48
C VAL A 232 -21.63 9.58 -1.10
N PRO A 233 -22.61 10.43 -0.68
CA PRO A 233 -22.31 11.79 -0.25
C PRO A 233 -21.38 11.85 0.97
N GLY A 234 -21.58 10.98 1.96
CA GLY A 234 -20.70 10.88 3.12
C GLY A 234 -19.29 10.43 2.76
N SER A 235 -19.18 9.55 1.77
CA SER A 235 -17.90 9.10 1.24
C SER A 235 -17.12 10.22 0.53
N ILE A 236 -17.82 11.09 -0.22
CA ILE A 236 -17.23 12.29 -0.85
C ILE A 236 -16.66 13.20 0.23
N ARG A 237 -17.44 13.55 1.25
CA ARG A 237 -16.98 14.40 2.36
C ARG A 237 -15.74 13.81 3.06
N SER A 238 -15.73 12.51 3.27
CA SER A 238 -14.56 11.86 3.90
C SER A 238 -13.32 11.85 3.00
N LEU A 239 -13.46 11.76 1.67
CA LEU A 239 -12.33 11.93 0.74
C LEU A 239 -11.82 13.38 0.68
N GLU A 240 -12.73 14.36 0.69
CA GLU A 240 -12.36 15.77 0.76
C GLU A 240 -11.61 16.09 2.05
N GLU A 241 -12.04 15.52 3.18
CA GLU A 241 -11.31 15.59 4.45
C GLU A 241 -9.93 14.94 4.36
N HIS A 242 -9.79 13.76 3.73
CA HIS A 242 -8.50 13.14 3.48
C HIS A 242 -7.54 14.11 2.79
N PHE A 243 -7.98 14.78 1.70
CA PHE A 243 -7.15 15.74 0.97
C PHE A 243 -6.82 17.00 1.76
N ARG A 244 -7.70 17.41 2.69
CA ARG A 244 -7.49 18.57 3.57
C ARG A 244 -6.44 18.31 4.65
N VAL A 245 -6.37 17.08 5.19
CA VAL A 245 -5.51 16.73 6.33
C VAL A 245 -4.29 15.88 5.95
N ARG A 246 -4.07 15.65 4.65
CA ARG A 246 -2.90 14.89 4.19
C ARG A 246 -1.60 15.66 4.38
N ASP A 247 -0.53 14.93 4.62
CA ASP A 247 0.82 15.46 4.71
C ASP A 247 1.54 15.38 3.35
N ASP A 248 2.57 16.22 3.16
CA ASP A 248 3.43 16.21 1.96
C ASP A 248 4.17 14.87 1.77
N GLY A 249 4.29 14.07 2.82
CA GLY A 249 4.88 12.72 2.77
C GLY A 249 3.94 11.62 2.26
N ASP A 250 2.66 11.93 2.02
CA ASP A 250 1.70 10.98 1.49
C ASP A 250 2.06 10.55 0.05
N SER A 251 1.99 9.26 -0.22
CA SER A 251 2.32 8.65 -1.50
C SER A 251 1.60 9.30 -2.69
N HIS A 252 2.35 9.71 -3.73
CA HIS A 252 1.80 10.24 -4.98
C HIS A 252 0.84 9.25 -5.66
N ARG A 253 1.16 7.95 -5.65
CA ARG A 253 0.25 6.90 -6.11
C ARG A 253 -1.09 6.91 -5.37
N SER A 254 -1.06 7.08 -4.03
CA SER A 254 -2.29 7.16 -3.23
C SER A 254 -3.09 8.41 -3.57
N PHE A 255 -2.42 9.53 -3.81
CA PHE A 255 -3.05 10.77 -4.25
C PHE A 255 -3.83 10.59 -5.55
N LEU A 256 -3.19 10.04 -6.59
CA LEU A 256 -3.85 9.80 -7.89
C LEU A 256 -5.02 8.84 -7.75
N ARG A 257 -4.85 7.74 -7.01
CA ARG A 257 -5.91 6.75 -6.79
C ARG A 257 -7.11 7.35 -6.06
N PHE A 258 -6.88 8.12 -5.00
CA PHE A 258 -7.96 8.69 -4.20
C PHE A 258 -8.65 9.85 -4.91
N SER A 259 -7.92 10.63 -5.70
CA SER A 259 -8.49 11.64 -6.60
C SER A 259 -9.40 11.00 -7.64
N ALA A 260 -8.98 9.88 -8.25
CA ALA A 260 -9.83 9.15 -9.18
C ALA A 260 -11.12 8.62 -8.51
N LEU A 261 -11.01 8.06 -7.30
CA LEU A 261 -12.18 7.64 -6.51
C LEU A 261 -13.12 8.80 -6.17
N LEU A 262 -12.59 9.96 -5.80
CA LEU A 262 -13.39 11.16 -5.54
C LEU A 262 -14.17 11.60 -6.77
N ALA A 263 -13.51 11.62 -7.93
CA ALA A 263 -14.15 11.98 -9.19
C ALA A 263 -15.25 10.98 -9.59
N GLU A 264 -15.00 9.68 -9.43
CA GLU A 264 -15.99 8.64 -9.69
C GLU A 264 -17.25 8.83 -8.83
N ARG A 265 -17.08 9.08 -7.53
CA ARG A 265 -18.19 9.30 -6.60
C ARG A 265 -18.93 10.60 -6.86
N ARG A 266 -18.23 11.68 -7.26
CA ARG A 266 -18.86 12.93 -7.69
C ARG A 266 -19.73 12.74 -8.93
N LEU A 267 -19.25 11.98 -9.91
CA LEU A 267 -20.07 11.65 -11.08
C LEU A 267 -21.33 10.85 -10.68
N GLU A 268 -21.21 9.91 -9.75
CA GLU A 268 -22.28 9.05 -9.29
C GLU A 268 -23.45 9.85 -8.64
N VAL A 269 -23.14 10.98 -8.02
CA VAL A 269 -24.14 11.91 -7.46
C VAL A 269 -24.50 13.09 -8.41
N GLY A 270 -24.09 13.02 -9.69
CA GLY A 270 -24.45 13.98 -10.73
C GLY A 270 -23.54 15.21 -10.82
N HIS A 271 -22.43 15.27 -10.09
CA HIS A 271 -21.50 16.41 -10.15
C HIS A 271 -20.50 16.25 -11.29
N LEU A 272 -21.00 16.28 -12.53
CA LEU A 272 -20.25 15.96 -13.77
C LEU A 272 -19.01 16.84 -13.95
N GLU A 273 -19.18 18.16 -13.89
CA GLU A 273 -18.08 19.11 -14.15
C GLU A 273 -16.98 18.98 -13.09
N SER A 274 -17.37 18.86 -11.81
CA SER A 274 -16.44 18.65 -10.70
C SER A 274 -15.66 17.31 -10.83
N ALA A 275 -16.33 16.26 -11.30
CA ALA A 275 -15.68 14.99 -11.60
C ALA A 275 -14.66 15.15 -12.73
N CYS A 276 -15.01 15.84 -13.82
CA CYS A 276 -14.12 16.09 -14.94
C CYS A 276 -12.89 16.90 -14.54
N VAL A 277 -13.05 17.94 -13.70
CA VAL A 277 -11.91 18.74 -13.18
C VAL A 277 -10.95 17.84 -12.42
N THR A 278 -11.46 17.00 -11.52
CA THR A 278 -10.63 16.08 -10.72
C THR A 278 -9.95 15.03 -11.59
N TRP A 279 -10.65 14.44 -12.57
CA TRP A 279 -10.04 13.49 -13.50
C TRP A 279 -8.97 14.12 -14.39
N ASN A 280 -9.15 15.37 -14.83
CA ASN A 280 -8.12 16.07 -15.60
C ASN A 280 -6.83 16.22 -14.81
N ALA A 281 -6.90 16.56 -13.52
CA ALA A 281 -5.73 16.59 -12.65
C ALA A 281 -5.06 15.19 -12.52
N VAL A 282 -5.84 14.11 -12.42
CA VAL A 282 -5.30 12.73 -12.45
C VAL A 282 -4.59 12.45 -13.78
N LEU A 283 -5.16 12.87 -14.91
CA LEU A 283 -4.60 12.65 -16.24
C LEU A 283 -3.34 13.51 -16.50
N ASP A 284 -3.15 14.62 -15.79
CA ASP A 284 -1.92 15.43 -15.85
C ASP A 284 -0.73 14.66 -15.30
N ASP A 285 -0.90 14.00 -14.17
CA ASP A 285 0.15 13.27 -13.43
C ASP A 285 0.31 11.81 -13.87
N TYR A 286 -0.71 11.23 -14.51
CA TYR A 286 -0.75 9.81 -14.90
C TYR A 286 0.47 9.33 -15.70
N PRO A 287 1.05 10.11 -16.64
CA PRO A 287 2.20 9.64 -17.44
C PRO A 287 3.42 9.26 -16.60
N THR A 288 3.55 9.79 -15.38
CA THR A 288 4.67 9.50 -14.48
C THR A 288 4.46 8.25 -13.61
N MET A 289 3.21 7.72 -13.59
CA MET A 289 2.78 6.66 -12.68
C MET A 289 2.67 5.30 -13.38
N GLN A 290 3.30 4.28 -12.82
CA GLN A 290 3.21 2.89 -13.28
C GLN A 290 2.50 2.00 -12.24
N SER A 291 1.21 2.25 -12.04
CA SER A 291 0.34 1.57 -11.08
C SER A 291 -0.84 0.93 -11.80
N GLY A 292 -1.00 -0.39 -11.65
CA GLY A 292 -2.12 -1.10 -12.23
C GLY A 292 -3.48 -0.71 -11.63
N GLN A 293 -3.49 -0.20 -10.39
CA GLN A 293 -4.71 0.36 -9.80
C GLN A 293 -5.07 1.71 -10.44
N VAL A 294 -4.10 2.62 -10.61
CA VAL A 294 -4.33 3.91 -11.28
C VAL A 294 -4.73 3.68 -12.74
N ASP A 295 -4.08 2.76 -13.45
CA ASP A 295 -4.45 2.38 -14.83
C ASP A 295 -5.91 1.96 -14.94
N ARG A 296 -6.42 1.17 -13.97
CA ARG A 296 -7.83 0.77 -13.95
C ARG A 296 -8.77 1.96 -13.83
N HIS A 297 -8.47 2.90 -12.93
CA HIS A 297 -9.25 4.12 -12.78
C HIS A 297 -9.23 4.96 -14.06
N VAL A 298 -8.04 5.17 -14.65
CA VAL A 298 -7.90 5.95 -15.88
C VAL A 298 -8.70 5.34 -17.04
N ARG A 299 -8.61 4.02 -17.25
CA ARG A 299 -9.44 3.32 -18.26
C ARG A 299 -10.94 3.49 -18.02
N GLN A 300 -11.37 3.55 -16.77
CA GLN A 300 -12.77 3.74 -16.43
C GLN A 300 -13.30 5.15 -16.72
N ILE A 301 -12.44 6.18 -16.80
CA ILE A 301 -12.87 7.57 -17.10
C ILE A 301 -13.62 7.62 -18.42
N ALA A 302 -13.02 7.09 -19.48
CA ALA A 302 -13.65 7.10 -20.82
C ALA A 302 -14.96 6.28 -20.83
N VAL A 303 -14.99 5.14 -20.14
CA VAL A 303 -16.20 4.30 -20.06
C VAL A 303 -17.33 5.08 -19.36
N ARG A 304 -17.05 5.70 -18.21
CA ARG A 304 -18.04 6.43 -17.42
C ARG A 304 -18.52 7.72 -18.08
N LEU A 305 -17.65 8.42 -18.82
CA LEU A 305 -18.00 9.66 -19.51
C LEU A 305 -18.69 9.45 -20.87
N ARG A 306 -18.71 8.25 -21.39
CA ARG A 306 -19.34 7.94 -22.68
C ARG A 306 -20.79 8.44 -22.82
N PRO A 307 -21.67 8.34 -21.80
CA PRO A 307 -23.03 8.87 -21.87
C PRO A 307 -23.11 10.39 -21.90
N TYR A 308 -22.09 11.10 -21.44
CA TYR A 308 -22.09 12.56 -21.23
C TYR A 308 -21.37 13.34 -22.34
N ARG A 309 -21.07 12.72 -23.50
CA ARG A 309 -20.29 13.35 -24.59
C ARG A 309 -20.99 14.55 -25.27
N SER A 310 -22.27 14.77 -25.04
CA SER A 310 -22.96 15.99 -25.44
C SER A 310 -22.56 17.21 -24.63
N ASN A 311 -22.09 17.02 -23.39
CA ASN A 311 -21.51 18.08 -22.57
C ASN A 311 -20.05 18.34 -23.04
N ALA A 312 -19.68 19.58 -23.31
CA ALA A 312 -18.39 19.96 -23.87
C ALA A 312 -17.21 19.58 -22.94
N VAL A 313 -17.36 19.79 -21.60
CA VAL A 313 -16.33 19.47 -20.60
C VAL A 313 -16.11 17.96 -20.52
N ALA A 314 -17.21 17.19 -20.44
CA ALA A 314 -17.16 15.73 -20.38
C ALA A 314 -16.55 15.13 -21.65
N ARG A 315 -16.87 15.68 -22.84
CA ARG A 315 -16.30 15.24 -24.11
C ARG A 315 -14.78 15.48 -24.15
N ALA A 316 -14.31 16.64 -23.76
CA ALA A 316 -12.87 16.95 -23.72
C ALA A 316 -12.12 15.99 -22.79
N THR A 317 -12.64 15.74 -21.57
CA THR A 317 -12.05 14.79 -20.60
C THR A 317 -12.09 13.35 -21.13
N TYR A 318 -13.21 12.94 -21.77
CA TYR A 318 -13.35 11.63 -22.44
C TYR A 318 -12.26 11.41 -23.50
N GLU A 319 -12.08 12.36 -24.42
CA GLU A 319 -11.09 12.28 -25.50
C GLU A 319 -9.67 12.21 -24.96
N ARG A 320 -9.39 12.95 -23.90
CA ARG A 320 -8.10 12.93 -23.20
C ARG A 320 -7.84 11.57 -22.55
N ALA A 321 -8.81 11.04 -21.81
CA ALA A 321 -8.71 9.74 -21.16
C ALA A 321 -8.59 8.60 -22.19
N ALA A 322 -9.30 8.67 -23.30
CA ALA A 322 -9.21 7.66 -24.37
C ALA A 322 -7.84 7.61 -25.05
N ARG A 323 -7.09 8.72 -25.07
CA ARG A 323 -5.71 8.75 -25.58
C ARG A 323 -4.68 8.26 -24.55
N ALA A 324 -4.99 8.35 -23.25
CA ALA A 324 -4.08 7.98 -22.14
C ALA A 324 -4.16 6.50 -21.76
N ALA A 325 -5.26 5.80 -22.10
CA ALA A 325 -5.55 4.39 -21.74
C ALA A 325 -5.01 3.41 -22.77
#